data_3e0d30c24c6bbd79c355cf133204bba5
#
_entry.id   3e0d30c24c6bbd79c355cf133204bba5
#
_cell.length_a   1.000
_cell.length_b   1.000
_cell.length_c   1.000
_cell.angle_alpha   90.00
_cell.angle_beta   90.00
_cell.angle_gamma   90.00
#
_symmetry.space_group_name_H-M   'P 1'
#
loop_
_entity.id
_entity.type
_entity.pdbx_description
1 polymer ?
#
loop_
_entity_poly.entity_id
_entity_poly.type
_entity_poly.pdbx_seq_one_letter_code
_entity_poly.pdbx_strand_id
1 'polypeptide(L)'
;MNILITGVAGLLGSRLADWIQKNTKHTVIGIDDMSGGYEENIPKGVKFYEENLSVDNLDSIFEEHKIDIIYHFAAYAAEGLSPFIRKYNYQNNLLASTNLINHAIKHDIQRFVFASSM
;
A
#
# COMPACT_ATOMS: atom_id res chain seq x y z
N MET A 1 -9.38 0.67 -14.75
CA MET A 1 -9.32 -0.06 -13.46
C MET A 1 -8.93 0.86 -12.33
N ASN A 2 -9.31 0.50 -11.12
CA ASN A 2 -8.89 1.18 -9.91
C ASN A 2 -7.78 0.37 -9.26
N ILE A 3 -6.60 0.97 -9.12
CA ILE A 3 -5.40 0.29 -8.64
C ILE A 3 -4.99 0.89 -7.30
N LEU A 4 -4.94 0.05 -6.28
CA LEU A 4 -4.46 0.45 -4.95
C LEU A 4 -2.97 0.14 -4.84
N ILE A 5 -2.19 1.13 -4.41
CA ILE A 5 -0.78 0.97 -4.12
C ILE A 5 -0.56 1.29 -2.64
N THR A 6 -0.09 0.34 -1.87
CA THR A 6 0.35 0.60 -0.50
C THR A 6 1.84 0.93 -0.49
N GLY A 7 2.26 1.78 0.44
CA GLY A 7 3.62 2.32 0.42
C GLY A 7 3.84 3.31 -0.72
N VAL A 8 2.80 4.05 -1.07
CA VAL A 8 2.80 4.94 -2.24
C VAL A 8 3.75 6.13 -2.10
N ALA A 9 4.11 6.52 -0.89
CA ALA A 9 5.07 7.58 -0.63
C ALA A 9 6.53 7.09 -0.62
N GLY A 10 6.74 5.79 -0.72
CA GLY A 10 8.06 5.18 -0.80
C GLY A 10 8.61 5.15 -2.23
N LEU A 11 9.83 4.63 -2.37
CA LEU A 11 10.54 4.62 -3.66
C LEU A 11 9.79 3.82 -4.74
N LEU A 12 9.43 2.59 -4.45
CA LEU A 12 8.79 1.72 -5.46
C LEU A 12 7.35 2.14 -5.72
N GLY A 13 6.60 2.40 -4.66
CA GLY A 13 5.19 2.76 -4.77
C GLY A 13 4.98 4.05 -5.55
N SER A 14 5.77 5.08 -5.26
CA SER A 14 5.65 6.36 -5.96
C SER A 14 6.01 6.26 -7.44
N ARG A 15 7.02 5.47 -7.77
CA ARG A 15 7.44 5.26 -9.16
C ARG A 15 6.40 4.49 -9.96
N LEU A 16 5.83 3.44 -9.38
CA LEU A 16 4.76 2.70 -10.03
C LEU A 16 3.52 3.59 -10.24
N ALA A 17 3.14 4.37 -9.22
CA ALA A 17 2.01 5.29 -9.33
C ALA A 17 2.21 6.30 -10.47
N ASP A 18 3.40 6.90 -10.55
CA ASP A 18 3.75 7.85 -11.61
C ASP A 18 3.67 7.19 -12.99
N TRP A 19 4.23 5.99 -13.12
CA TRP A 19 4.21 5.26 -14.40
C TRP A 19 2.78 4.94 -14.85
N ILE A 20 1.93 4.46 -13.93
CA ILE A 20 0.53 4.15 -14.25
C ILE A 20 -0.20 5.40 -14.72
N GLN A 21 -0.02 6.52 -14.03
CA GLN A 21 -0.71 7.77 -14.39
C GLN A 21 -0.26 8.32 -15.74
N LYS A 22 1.02 8.18 -16.08
CA LYS A 22 1.58 8.68 -17.36
C LYS A 22 1.26 7.78 -18.55
N ASN A 23 1.13 6.48 -18.32
CA ASN A 23 1.06 5.50 -19.41
C ASN A 23 -0.30 4.81 -19.55
N THR A 24 -1.22 5.02 -18.61
CA THR A 24 -2.53 4.39 -18.61
C THR A 24 -3.62 5.39 -18.24
N LYS A 25 -4.88 4.96 -18.39
CA LYS A 25 -6.04 5.73 -17.90
C LYS A 25 -6.58 5.18 -16.57
N HIS A 26 -5.84 4.30 -15.91
CA HIS A 26 -6.26 3.73 -14.65
C HIS A 26 -6.20 4.76 -13.52
N THR A 27 -7.11 4.63 -12.57
CA THR A 27 -7.13 5.46 -11.37
C THR A 27 -6.20 4.84 -10.32
N VAL A 28 -5.33 5.64 -9.73
CA VAL A 28 -4.43 5.21 -8.66
C VAL A 28 -4.94 5.71 -7.32
N ILE A 29 -5.13 4.78 -6.40
CA ILE A 29 -5.41 5.05 -5.00
C ILE A 29 -4.15 4.67 -4.21
N GLY A 30 -3.71 5.51 -3.30
CA GLY A 30 -2.49 5.27 -2.54
C GLY A 30 -2.74 5.29 -1.04
N ILE A 31 -2.11 4.36 -0.33
CA ILE A 31 -2.10 4.32 1.13
C ILE A 31 -0.66 4.29 1.62
N ASP A 32 -0.39 5.12 2.62
CA ASP A 32 0.90 5.14 3.31
C ASP A 32 0.69 5.68 4.72
N ASP A 33 1.44 5.21 5.70
CA ASP A 33 1.38 5.74 7.06
C ASP A 33 2.37 6.89 7.29
N MET A 34 3.16 7.20 6.28
CA MET A 34 4.16 8.28 6.25
C MET A 34 5.30 8.08 7.26
N SER A 35 5.50 6.87 7.75
CA SER A 35 6.58 6.57 8.70
C SER A 35 7.98 6.59 8.05
N GLY A 36 8.06 6.32 6.75
CA GLY A 36 9.33 6.28 6.02
C GLY A 36 9.29 6.89 4.62
N GLY A 37 8.13 7.33 4.18
CA GLY A 37 7.96 7.98 2.88
C GLY A 37 7.90 9.49 2.98
N TYR A 38 7.90 10.15 1.83
CA TYR A 38 7.81 11.61 1.74
C TYR A 38 6.61 12.00 0.90
N GLU A 39 5.86 12.99 1.39
CA GLU A 39 4.66 13.47 0.70
C GLU A 39 4.96 13.96 -0.72
N GLU A 40 6.11 14.62 -0.93
CA GLU A 40 6.53 15.09 -2.24
C GLU A 40 6.78 13.97 -3.26
N ASN A 41 6.94 12.72 -2.82
CA ASN A 41 7.09 11.57 -3.72
C ASN A 41 5.76 11.14 -4.32
N ILE A 42 4.64 11.47 -3.68
CA ILE A 42 3.31 11.05 -4.14
C ILE A 42 2.94 11.84 -5.39
N PRO A 43 2.74 11.18 -6.56
CA PRO A 43 2.38 11.90 -7.77
C PRO A 43 1.04 12.64 -7.62
N LYS A 44 0.93 13.78 -8.28
CA LYS A 44 -0.33 14.52 -8.36
C LYS A 44 -1.38 13.66 -9.07
N GLY A 45 -2.60 13.68 -8.56
CA GLY A 45 -3.69 12.87 -9.12
C GLY A 45 -3.90 11.54 -8.41
N VAL A 46 -2.95 11.07 -7.61
CA VAL A 46 -3.17 9.92 -6.72
C VAL A 46 -4.17 10.30 -5.65
N LYS A 47 -5.19 9.46 -5.47
CA LYS A 47 -6.14 9.61 -4.36
C LYS A 47 -5.48 9.01 -3.12
N PHE A 48 -4.89 9.88 -2.31
CA PHE A 48 -4.05 9.48 -1.19
C PHE A 48 -4.81 9.42 0.13
N TYR A 49 -4.54 8.35 0.89
CA TYR A 49 -5.05 8.18 2.26
C TYR A 49 -3.88 7.86 3.19
N GLU A 50 -3.75 8.67 4.24
CA GLU A 50 -2.79 8.38 5.30
C GLU A 50 -3.44 7.44 6.30
N GLU A 51 -3.08 6.15 6.25
CA GLU A 51 -3.67 5.10 7.06
C GLU A 51 -2.62 4.10 7.51
N ASN A 52 -2.82 3.53 8.69
CA ASN A 52 -2.01 2.44 9.19
C ASN A 52 -2.68 1.11 8.85
N LEU A 53 -2.08 0.35 7.93
CA LEU A 53 -2.65 -0.90 7.43
C LEU A 53 -2.86 -1.96 8.51
N SER A 54 -2.10 -1.91 9.61
CA SER A 54 -2.17 -2.94 10.65
C SER A 54 -3.34 -2.76 11.61
N VAL A 55 -3.89 -1.56 11.73
CA VAL A 55 -4.89 -1.25 12.76
C VAL A 55 -6.13 -0.55 12.22
N ASP A 56 -6.03 0.18 11.09
CA ASP A 56 -7.14 0.99 10.62
C ASP A 56 -8.14 0.16 9.81
N ASN A 57 -9.41 0.56 9.89
CA ASN A 57 -10.44 -0.04 9.06
C ASN A 57 -10.44 0.62 7.68
N LEU A 58 -10.19 -0.18 6.66
CA LEU A 58 -10.05 0.29 5.29
C LEU A 58 -11.30 0.10 4.44
N ASP A 59 -12.41 -0.38 5.03
CA ASP A 59 -13.64 -0.67 4.29
C ASP A 59 -14.12 0.51 3.44
N SER A 60 -14.09 1.73 4.00
CA SER A 60 -14.56 2.91 3.28
C SER A 60 -13.79 3.17 1.99
N ILE A 61 -12.49 2.93 2.00
CA ILE A 61 -11.63 3.11 0.81
C ILE A 61 -12.00 2.08 -0.26
N PHE A 62 -12.16 0.81 0.14
CA PHE A 62 -12.51 -0.26 -0.78
C PHE A 62 -13.92 -0.09 -1.35
N GLU A 63 -14.88 0.36 -0.54
CA GLU A 63 -16.24 0.60 -0.99
C GLU A 63 -16.35 1.80 -1.94
N GLU A 64 -15.65 2.88 -1.61
CA GLU A 64 -15.68 4.10 -2.42
C GLU A 64 -15.07 3.91 -3.80
N HIS A 65 -13.96 3.20 -3.89
CA HIS A 65 -13.18 3.13 -5.12
C HIS A 65 -13.34 1.85 -5.92
N LYS A 66 -13.95 0.81 -5.38
CA LYS A 66 -14.09 -0.49 -6.05
C LYS A 66 -12.77 -0.96 -6.62
N ILE A 67 -11.81 -1.22 -5.74
CA ILE A 67 -10.44 -1.59 -6.09
C ILE A 67 -10.43 -2.89 -6.92
N ASP A 68 -9.69 -2.89 -8.03
CA ASP A 68 -9.53 -4.05 -8.90
C ASP A 68 -8.22 -4.81 -8.64
N ILE A 69 -7.13 -4.07 -8.44
CA ILE A 69 -5.79 -4.63 -8.28
C ILE A 69 -5.11 -3.93 -7.11
N ILE A 70 -4.40 -4.70 -6.28
CA ILE A 70 -3.57 -4.18 -5.20
C ILE A 70 -2.10 -4.49 -5.48
N TYR A 71 -1.26 -3.47 -5.41
CA TYR A 71 0.20 -3.59 -5.32
C TYR A 71 0.62 -3.26 -3.91
N HIS A 72 1.05 -4.28 -3.16
CA HIS A 72 1.40 -4.14 -1.74
C HIS A 72 2.90 -3.97 -1.58
N PHE A 73 3.34 -2.72 -1.43
CA PHE A 73 4.74 -2.35 -1.22
C PHE A 73 5.01 -1.79 0.19
N ALA A 74 3.96 -1.54 0.98
CA ALA A 74 4.13 -1.05 2.34
C ALA A 74 4.82 -2.10 3.20
N ALA A 75 5.97 -1.76 3.72
CA ALA A 75 6.77 -2.62 4.59
C ALA A 75 7.80 -1.78 5.33
N TYR A 76 8.30 -2.32 6.43
CA TYR A 76 9.49 -1.78 7.08
C TYR A 76 10.66 -2.70 6.77
N ALA A 77 11.66 -2.18 6.07
CA ALA A 77 12.76 -2.94 5.50
C ALA A 77 14.12 -2.54 6.08
N ALA A 78 14.22 -2.46 7.41
CA ALA A 78 15.48 -2.18 8.09
C ALA A 78 16.01 -3.46 8.73
N GLU A 79 16.63 -4.31 7.95
CA GLU A 79 17.09 -5.65 8.36
C GLU A 79 18.03 -5.61 9.56
N GLY A 80 18.95 -4.66 9.60
CA GLY A 80 19.89 -4.52 10.72
C GLY A 80 19.22 -4.20 12.04
N LEU A 81 18.03 -3.61 12.04
CA LEU A 81 17.27 -3.27 13.23
C LEU A 81 16.25 -4.34 13.62
N SER A 82 15.92 -5.26 12.73
CA SER A 82 14.81 -6.18 12.95
C SER A 82 14.90 -7.01 14.23
N PRO A 83 16.08 -7.46 14.71
CA PRO A 83 16.16 -8.17 15.97
C PRO A 83 15.74 -7.33 17.19
N PHE A 84 15.79 -6.01 17.09
CA PHE A 84 15.51 -5.08 18.17
C PHE A 84 14.09 -4.50 18.12
N ILE A 85 13.40 -4.67 17.00
CA ILE A 85 12.07 -4.07 16.78
C ILE A 85 11.05 -5.10 16.29
N ARG A 86 11.06 -6.30 16.86
CA ARG A 86 10.22 -7.41 16.42
C ARG A 86 8.74 -7.05 16.33
N LYS A 87 8.20 -6.41 17.36
CA LYS A 87 6.79 -6.01 17.38
C LYS A 87 6.48 -5.07 16.22
N TYR A 88 7.33 -4.09 15.98
CA TYR A 88 7.17 -3.13 14.88
C TYR A 88 7.21 -3.84 13.52
N ASN A 89 8.14 -4.78 13.35
CA ASN A 89 8.22 -5.58 12.11
C ASN A 89 6.96 -6.44 11.90
N TYR A 90 6.47 -7.12 12.92
CA TYR A 90 5.26 -7.91 12.81
C TYR A 90 4.05 -7.04 12.45
N GLN A 91 3.93 -5.87 13.07
CA GLN A 91 2.83 -4.96 12.78
C GLN A 91 2.89 -4.44 11.34
N ASN A 92 4.05 -3.97 10.90
CA ASN A 92 4.18 -3.32 9.60
C ASN A 92 4.31 -4.29 8.44
N ASN A 93 4.82 -5.49 8.66
CA ASN A 93 5.06 -6.45 7.57
C ASN A 93 4.06 -7.60 7.58
N LEU A 94 3.72 -8.14 8.74
CA LEU A 94 2.81 -9.29 8.81
C LEU A 94 1.36 -8.88 9.07
N LEU A 95 1.08 -8.13 10.13
CA LEU A 95 -0.29 -7.76 10.46
C LEU A 95 -0.89 -6.81 9.43
N ALA A 96 -0.11 -5.87 8.91
CA ALA A 96 -0.55 -4.99 7.84
C ALA A 96 -0.93 -5.79 6.59
N SER A 97 -0.11 -6.75 6.19
CA SER A 97 -0.39 -7.61 5.04
C SER A 97 -1.64 -8.48 5.27
N THR A 98 -1.78 -9.04 6.47
CA THR A 98 -2.95 -9.85 6.82
C THR A 98 -4.24 -9.03 6.78
N ASN A 99 -4.24 -7.84 7.36
CA ASN A 99 -5.40 -6.96 7.33
C ASN A 99 -5.77 -6.58 5.89
N LEU A 100 -4.79 -6.24 5.08
CA LEU A 100 -5.00 -5.89 3.68
C LEU A 100 -5.57 -7.07 2.88
N ILE A 101 -5.05 -8.27 3.10
CA ILE A 101 -5.55 -9.49 2.43
C ILE A 101 -7.00 -9.76 2.83
N ASN A 102 -7.35 -9.58 4.09
CA ASN A 102 -8.74 -9.73 4.55
C ASN A 102 -9.68 -8.78 3.81
N HIS A 103 -9.28 -7.52 3.62
CA HIS A 103 -10.06 -6.57 2.83
C HIS A 103 -10.13 -6.97 1.36
N ALA A 104 -9.04 -7.48 0.80
CA ALA A 104 -9.00 -7.94 -0.59
C ALA A 104 -9.99 -9.07 -0.83
N ILE A 105 -10.07 -10.04 0.09
CA ILE A 105 -11.02 -11.15 0.01
C ILE A 105 -12.45 -10.65 0.17
N LYS A 106 -12.69 -9.80 1.15
CA LYS A 106 -14.03 -9.26 1.45
C LYS A 106 -14.61 -8.48 0.27
N HIS A 107 -13.78 -7.77 -0.48
CA HIS A 107 -14.19 -6.89 -1.57
C HIS A 107 -13.92 -7.47 -2.96
N ASP A 108 -13.66 -8.77 -3.08
CA ASP A 108 -13.49 -9.50 -4.34
C ASP A 108 -12.45 -8.87 -5.28
N ILE A 109 -11.27 -8.54 -4.74
CA ILE A 109 -10.18 -7.97 -5.52
C ILE A 109 -9.69 -8.99 -6.56
N GLN A 110 -9.54 -8.56 -7.82
CA GLN A 110 -9.14 -9.45 -8.91
C GLN A 110 -7.71 -9.96 -8.78
N ARG A 111 -6.79 -9.12 -8.31
CA ARG A 111 -5.37 -9.48 -8.23
C ARG A 111 -4.68 -8.77 -7.08
N PHE A 112 -3.90 -9.52 -6.35
CA PHE A 112 -3.06 -9.02 -5.27
C PHE A 112 -1.59 -9.29 -5.63
N VAL A 113 -0.80 -8.24 -5.78
CA VAL A 113 0.63 -8.34 -6.10
C VAL A 113 1.43 -7.98 -4.84
N PHE A 114 2.19 -8.92 -4.37
CA PHE A 114 2.99 -8.78 -3.15
C PHE A 114 4.47 -8.66 -3.49
N ALA A 115 5.12 -7.63 -2.99
CA ALA A 115 6.56 -7.46 -3.14
C ALA A 115 7.29 -8.38 -2.15
N SER A 116 7.69 -9.54 -2.62
CA SER A 116 8.40 -10.53 -1.82
C SER A 116 9.88 -10.17 -1.67
N SER A 117 10.60 -10.97 -0.90
CA SER A 117 12.04 -10.81 -0.67
C SER A 117 12.83 -11.94 -1.29
N MET A 118 14.13 -11.69 -1.50
CA MET A 118 15.03 -12.72 -1.99
C MET A 118 15.39 -13.72 -0.90
#